data_576e7d3349efd1506e0c1adf546b5e84
#
_entry.id   576e7d3349efd1506e0c1adf546b5e84
#
_cell.length_a   1.000
_cell.length_b   1.000
_cell.length_c   1.000
_cell.angle_alpha   90.00
_cell.angle_beta   90.00
_cell.angle_gamma   90.00
#
_symmetry.space_group_name_H-M   'P 1'
#
loop_
_entity.id
_entity.type
_entity.pdbx_description
1 polymer ?
#
loop_
_entity_poly.entity_id
_entity_poly.type
_entity_poly.pdbx_seq_one_letter_code
_entity_poly.pdbx_strand_id
1 'polypeptide(L)'
;MKFNIEQFLDLNGDEDTLNTLQERQNYMNNIINNILEQEQQRKENIENTFENNLFPILNFNNKHMFDIEQFLDISNYATEERVSRRKNSEINSQEFFTPYSIVKRMCDKISEEDWSDPNKTFCEPSFGNGQFVIYIIWNRLQHGIDWKTALETCYGVELMQDNVYETHGRIIKLFDALGIDYDEDEAMDIMVRNLVCHDFFTWDFEHWRPYTSDELKQISKKKKKTAGK
;
A
#
# COMPACT_ATOMS: atom_id res chain seq x y z
N MET A 1 19.48 1.97 -13.62
CA MET A 1 20.95 2.08 -13.43
C MET A 1 21.60 1.05 -14.36
N LYS A 2 22.29 1.45 -15.42
CA LYS A 2 23.00 0.50 -16.32
C LYS A 2 24.31 0.16 -15.66
N PHE A 3 24.50 -1.11 -15.33
CA PHE A 3 25.78 -1.64 -14.85
C PHE A 3 26.77 -1.69 -16.04
N ASN A 4 27.91 -1.03 -15.95
CA ASN A 4 28.92 -1.08 -16.98
C ASN A 4 30.02 -2.08 -16.58
N ILE A 5 30.08 -3.20 -17.31
CA ILE A 5 31.03 -4.32 -17.10
C ILE A 5 32.48 -3.90 -17.32
N GLU A 6 32.75 -2.88 -18.15
CA GLU A 6 34.11 -2.44 -18.48
C GLU A 6 34.90 -1.96 -17.26
N GLN A 7 34.23 -1.54 -16.17
CA GLN A 7 34.88 -1.15 -14.92
C GLN A 7 35.38 -2.31 -14.06
N PHE A 8 34.99 -3.55 -14.38
CA PHE A 8 35.44 -4.75 -13.64
C PHE A 8 36.51 -5.58 -14.37
N LEU A 9 36.89 -5.22 -15.58
CA LEU A 9 37.76 -6.02 -16.47
C LEU A 9 39.22 -5.57 -16.50
N ASP A 10 39.74 -5.07 -15.37
CA ASP A 10 41.24 -4.87 -15.24
C ASP A 10 41.96 -6.13 -14.71
N LEU A 11 41.36 -7.31 -14.93
CA LEU A 11 41.93 -8.60 -14.59
C LEU A 11 42.01 -9.44 -15.87
N ASN A 12 43.22 -9.89 -16.21
CA ASN A 12 43.58 -10.80 -17.30
C ASN A 12 42.68 -12.05 -17.38
N GLY A 13 41.43 -11.88 -17.87
CA GLY A 13 40.53 -12.98 -18.18
C GLY A 13 40.69 -13.43 -19.60
N ASP A 14 40.74 -14.74 -19.83
CA ASP A 14 40.71 -15.32 -21.17
C ASP A 14 39.34 -15.06 -21.87
N GLU A 15 39.32 -15.25 -23.19
CA GLU A 15 38.14 -14.97 -24.03
C GLU A 15 36.93 -15.82 -23.62
N ASP A 16 37.15 -17.00 -23.06
CA ASP A 16 36.08 -17.91 -22.57
C ASP A 16 35.46 -17.40 -21.28
N THR A 17 36.23 -16.78 -20.39
CA THR A 17 35.74 -16.15 -19.16
C THR A 17 34.89 -14.91 -19.50
N LEU A 18 35.29 -14.14 -20.51
CA LEU A 18 34.56 -12.95 -21.00
C LEU A 18 33.19 -13.36 -21.59
N ASN A 19 33.16 -14.40 -22.43
CA ASN A 19 31.92 -14.92 -23.01
C ASN A 19 30.95 -15.41 -21.94
N THR A 20 31.44 -16.12 -20.94
CA THR A 20 30.61 -16.60 -19.80
C THR A 20 30.02 -15.44 -18.96
N LEU A 21 30.80 -14.38 -18.76
CA LEU A 21 30.33 -13.18 -18.07
C LEU A 21 29.26 -12.44 -18.88
N GLN A 22 29.47 -12.33 -20.20
CA GLN A 22 28.53 -11.72 -21.14
C GLN A 22 27.18 -12.48 -21.18
N GLU A 23 27.24 -13.81 -21.23
CA GLU A 23 26.05 -14.67 -21.17
C GLU A 23 25.28 -14.50 -19.85
N ARG A 24 25.96 -14.44 -18.72
CA ARG A 24 25.36 -14.17 -17.42
C ARG A 24 24.71 -12.78 -17.35
N GLN A 25 25.38 -11.77 -17.90
CA GLN A 25 24.82 -10.42 -17.98
C GLN A 25 23.57 -10.38 -18.84
N ASN A 26 23.58 -11.01 -20.01
CA ASN A 26 22.43 -11.11 -20.89
C ASN A 26 21.26 -11.84 -20.21
N TYR A 27 21.56 -12.92 -19.48
CA TYR A 27 20.58 -13.65 -18.70
C TYR A 27 19.95 -12.79 -17.61
N MET A 28 20.78 -12.06 -16.84
CA MET A 28 20.30 -11.14 -15.80
C MET A 28 19.48 -9.98 -16.39
N ASN A 29 19.91 -9.40 -17.51
CA ASN A 29 19.16 -8.36 -18.20
C ASN A 29 17.78 -8.86 -18.70
N ASN A 30 17.72 -10.09 -19.20
CA ASN A 30 16.46 -10.71 -19.60
C ASN A 30 15.52 -10.93 -18.39
N ILE A 31 16.05 -11.36 -17.25
CA ILE A 31 15.26 -11.48 -16.01
C ILE A 31 14.71 -10.12 -15.57
N ILE A 32 15.57 -9.10 -15.54
CA ILE A 32 15.18 -7.73 -15.16
C ILE A 32 14.10 -7.19 -16.10
N ASN A 33 14.27 -7.36 -17.42
CA ASN A 33 13.30 -6.92 -18.39
C ASN A 33 11.96 -7.66 -18.24
N ASN A 34 11.99 -8.98 -18.02
CA ASN A 34 10.77 -9.76 -17.77
C ASN A 34 10.04 -9.32 -16.49
N ILE A 35 10.79 -8.99 -15.43
CA ILE A 35 10.21 -8.45 -14.19
C ILE A 35 9.57 -7.08 -14.44
N LEU A 36 10.26 -6.19 -15.16
CA LEU A 36 9.74 -4.87 -15.51
C LEU A 36 8.49 -4.95 -16.40
N GLU A 37 8.49 -5.84 -17.40
CA GLU A 37 7.33 -6.09 -18.25
C GLU A 37 6.14 -6.65 -17.44
N GLN A 38 6.40 -7.58 -16.51
CA GLN A 38 5.37 -8.12 -15.61
C GLN A 38 4.82 -7.06 -14.67
N GLU A 39 5.66 -6.16 -14.15
CA GLU A 39 5.21 -5.03 -13.32
C GLU A 39 4.41 -4.03 -14.13
N GLN A 40 4.81 -3.73 -15.37
CA GLN A 40 4.08 -2.84 -16.25
C GLN A 40 2.73 -3.45 -16.67
N GLN A 41 2.70 -4.73 -17.02
CA GLN A 41 1.46 -5.46 -17.30
C GLN A 41 0.55 -5.54 -16.07
N ARG A 42 1.12 -5.64 -14.87
CA ARG A 42 0.37 -5.57 -13.61
C ARG A 42 -0.26 -4.19 -13.40
N LYS A 43 0.48 -3.11 -13.66
CA LYS A 43 -0.04 -1.74 -13.58
C LYS A 43 -1.19 -1.55 -14.57
N GLU A 44 -0.99 -1.92 -15.83
CA GLU A 44 -2.02 -1.83 -16.87
C GLU A 44 -3.25 -2.68 -16.57
N ASN A 45 -3.09 -3.89 -16.01
CA ASN A 45 -4.21 -4.73 -15.60
C ASN A 45 -4.94 -4.17 -14.37
N ILE A 46 -4.23 -3.57 -13.42
CA ILE A 46 -4.82 -2.86 -12.29
C ILE A 46 -5.61 -1.65 -12.79
N GLU A 47 -5.02 -0.81 -13.64
CA GLU A 47 -5.69 0.34 -14.26
C GLU A 47 -6.92 -0.10 -15.06
N ASN A 48 -6.79 -1.08 -15.96
CA ASN A 48 -7.91 -1.60 -16.76
C ASN A 48 -9.01 -2.26 -15.91
N THR A 49 -8.66 -2.97 -14.85
CA THR A 49 -9.65 -3.59 -13.94
C THR A 49 -10.37 -2.50 -13.14
N PHE A 50 -9.65 -1.47 -12.74
CA PHE A 50 -10.22 -0.31 -12.08
C PHE A 50 -11.10 0.52 -13.02
N GLU A 51 -10.63 0.83 -14.23
CA GLU A 51 -11.40 1.59 -15.20
C GLU A 51 -12.70 0.87 -15.60
N ASN A 52 -12.64 -0.44 -15.86
CA ASN A 52 -13.82 -1.20 -16.28
C ASN A 52 -14.84 -1.45 -15.16
N ASN A 53 -14.43 -1.51 -13.89
CA ASN A 53 -15.32 -1.83 -12.77
C ASN A 53 -15.81 -0.61 -11.99
N LEU A 54 -15.03 0.49 -11.92
CA LEU A 54 -15.42 1.72 -11.22
C LEU A 54 -15.96 2.83 -12.15
N PHE A 55 -15.48 2.94 -13.38
CA PHE A 55 -15.87 4.01 -14.30
C PHE A 55 -17.36 4.04 -14.68
N PRO A 56 -18.10 2.92 -14.78
CA PRO A 56 -19.53 2.98 -14.99
C PRO A 56 -20.31 3.61 -13.82
N ILE A 57 -19.71 3.60 -12.62
CA ILE A 57 -20.34 4.11 -11.40
C ILE A 57 -20.02 5.60 -11.21
N LEU A 58 -18.88 6.07 -11.75
CA LEU A 58 -18.40 7.45 -11.62
C LEU A 58 -18.69 8.29 -12.86
N ASN A 59 -19.93 8.26 -13.39
CA ASN A 59 -20.32 9.12 -14.51
C ASN A 59 -20.61 10.55 -14.00
N PHE A 60 -19.55 11.36 -13.87
CA PHE A 60 -19.49 12.69 -13.24
C PHE A 60 -20.32 13.80 -13.94
N ASN A 61 -21.10 13.50 -14.96
CA ASN A 61 -21.92 14.50 -15.65
C ASN A 61 -23.24 14.86 -14.96
N ASN A 62 -23.54 14.22 -13.81
CA ASN A 62 -24.64 14.62 -12.95
C ASN A 62 -24.08 14.94 -11.56
N LYS A 63 -24.47 16.09 -10.98
CA LYS A 63 -24.23 16.54 -9.61
C LYS A 63 -24.78 15.54 -8.55
N HIS A 64 -24.36 14.27 -8.61
CA HIS A 64 -24.63 13.32 -7.54
C HIS A 64 -23.60 13.54 -6.45
N MET A 65 -24.08 13.75 -5.26
CA MET A 65 -23.30 13.84 -4.04
C MET A 65 -22.45 12.56 -3.92
N PHE A 66 -21.12 12.71 -3.70
CA PHE A 66 -20.20 11.60 -3.50
C PHE A 66 -20.72 10.66 -2.39
N ASP A 67 -20.79 9.38 -2.68
CA ASP A 67 -21.27 8.34 -1.76
C ASP A 67 -20.10 7.47 -1.30
N ILE A 68 -19.65 7.69 -0.07
CA ILE A 68 -18.54 6.93 0.54
C ILE A 68 -18.90 5.46 0.75
N GLU A 69 -20.16 5.12 0.99
CA GLU A 69 -20.61 3.73 1.13
C GLU A 69 -20.40 2.96 -0.17
N GLN A 70 -20.87 3.54 -1.28
CA GLN A 70 -20.67 2.96 -2.60
C GLN A 70 -19.18 2.88 -2.98
N PHE A 71 -18.40 3.91 -2.63
CA PHE A 71 -16.96 3.94 -2.88
C PHE A 71 -16.21 2.85 -2.10
N LEU A 72 -16.66 2.51 -0.89
CA LEU A 72 -16.08 1.48 -0.04
C LEU A 72 -16.72 0.09 -0.22
N ASP A 73 -17.66 -0.08 -1.16
CA ASP A 73 -18.33 -1.36 -1.35
C ASP A 73 -17.34 -2.45 -1.78
N ILE A 74 -17.21 -3.46 -0.93
CA ILE A 74 -16.25 -4.57 -1.09
C ILE A 74 -16.54 -5.42 -2.32
N SER A 75 -17.82 -5.52 -2.73
CA SER A 75 -18.20 -6.33 -3.90
C SER A 75 -17.49 -5.91 -5.16
N ASN A 76 -17.07 -4.64 -5.23
CA ASN A 76 -16.32 -4.08 -6.34
C ASN A 76 -14.83 -4.49 -6.36
N TYR A 77 -14.31 -5.05 -5.24
CA TYR A 77 -12.88 -5.34 -5.06
C TYR A 77 -12.55 -6.83 -4.90
N ALA A 78 -13.55 -7.66 -4.61
CA ALA A 78 -13.38 -9.12 -4.46
C ALA A 78 -13.42 -9.80 -5.84
N THR A 79 -12.38 -9.66 -6.66
CA THR A 79 -12.31 -10.39 -7.92
C THR A 79 -11.93 -11.86 -7.67
N GLU A 80 -12.53 -12.79 -8.43
CA GLU A 80 -12.18 -14.22 -8.38
C GLU A 80 -10.68 -14.46 -8.64
N GLU A 81 -10.07 -13.63 -9.45
CA GLU A 81 -8.64 -13.65 -9.78
C GLU A 81 -7.76 -13.35 -8.55
N ARG A 82 -8.17 -12.41 -7.69
CA ARG A 82 -7.45 -12.07 -6.47
C ARG A 82 -7.53 -13.22 -5.45
N VAL A 83 -8.71 -13.81 -5.29
CA VAL A 83 -8.91 -14.99 -4.45
C VAL A 83 -8.10 -16.19 -4.98
N SER A 84 -8.04 -16.37 -6.29
CA SER A 84 -7.29 -17.46 -6.93
C SER A 84 -5.77 -17.29 -6.79
N ARG A 85 -5.25 -16.06 -6.96
CA ARG A 85 -3.81 -15.77 -6.77
C ARG A 85 -3.34 -16.08 -5.34
N ARG A 86 -4.15 -15.80 -4.33
CA ARG A 86 -3.81 -16.03 -2.94
C ARG A 86 -3.91 -17.48 -2.50
N LYS A 87 -4.80 -18.27 -3.11
CA LYS A 87 -4.83 -19.74 -2.89
C LYS A 87 -3.56 -20.44 -3.36
N ASN A 88 -2.87 -19.86 -4.34
CA ASN A 88 -1.65 -20.40 -4.93
C ASN A 88 -0.36 -19.79 -4.36
N SER A 89 -0.45 -18.83 -3.42
CA SER A 89 0.71 -18.25 -2.75
C SER A 89 1.09 -19.09 -1.52
N GLU A 90 2.38 -19.12 -1.17
CA GLU A 90 2.88 -19.76 0.06
C GLU A 90 2.31 -19.09 1.33
N ILE A 91 1.79 -17.87 1.20
CA ILE A 91 1.10 -17.12 2.25
C ILE A 91 -0.39 -17.47 2.16
N ASN A 92 -0.82 -18.43 2.97
CA ASN A 92 -2.23 -18.83 3.10
C ASN A 92 -2.99 -17.78 3.94
N SER A 93 -3.11 -16.55 3.43
CA SER A 93 -3.82 -15.46 4.12
C SER A 93 -5.30 -15.53 3.76
N GLN A 94 -6.14 -15.85 4.74
CA GLN A 94 -7.58 -15.60 4.65
C GLN A 94 -7.77 -14.09 4.81
N GLU A 95 -7.98 -13.39 3.70
CA GLU A 95 -8.17 -11.97 3.70
C GLU A 95 -9.64 -11.63 3.79
N PHE A 96 -9.98 -10.83 4.79
CA PHE A 96 -11.31 -10.29 4.98
C PHE A 96 -11.25 -8.77 4.97
N PHE A 97 -11.94 -8.16 4.00
CA PHE A 97 -12.12 -6.71 4.00
C PHE A 97 -13.32 -6.34 4.86
N THR A 98 -13.13 -5.33 5.70
CA THR A 98 -14.16 -4.89 6.62
C THR A 98 -15.28 -4.16 5.88
N PRO A 99 -16.56 -4.61 5.99
CA PRO A 99 -17.69 -3.92 5.35
C PRO A 99 -17.84 -2.49 5.86
N TYR A 100 -18.32 -1.58 4.98
CA TYR A 100 -18.58 -0.18 5.30
C TYR A 100 -19.35 0.01 6.60
N SER A 101 -20.44 -0.75 6.81
CA SER A 101 -21.27 -0.64 8.00
C SER A 101 -20.50 -0.87 9.31
N ILE A 102 -19.46 -1.71 9.28
CA ILE A 102 -18.57 -1.95 10.43
C ILE A 102 -17.57 -0.83 10.57
N VAL A 103 -16.93 -0.41 9.45
CA VAL A 103 -16.00 0.72 9.42
C VAL A 103 -16.68 1.96 10.02
N LYS A 104 -17.85 2.32 9.49
CA LYS A 104 -18.63 3.46 9.98
C LYS A 104 -18.94 3.34 11.47
N ARG A 105 -19.50 2.20 11.92
CA ARG A 105 -19.86 1.99 13.33
C ARG A 105 -18.68 2.10 14.29
N MET A 106 -17.48 1.72 13.85
CA MET A 106 -16.27 1.85 14.65
C MET A 106 -15.80 3.30 14.68
N CYS A 107 -15.78 3.96 13.55
CA CYS A 107 -15.35 5.35 13.40
C CYS A 107 -16.35 6.34 14.04
N ASP A 108 -17.65 6.03 14.10
CA ASP A 108 -18.67 6.83 14.82
C ASP A 108 -18.39 6.97 16.34
N LYS A 109 -17.43 6.23 16.87
CA LYS A 109 -17.01 6.35 18.27
C LYS A 109 -15.92 7.39 18.49
N ILE A 110 -15.33 7.88 17.43
CA ILE A 110 -14.32 8.95 17.47
C ILE A 110 -15.07 10.28 17.58
N SER A 111 -14.60 11.16 18.44
CA SER A 111 -15.26 12.44 18.68
C SER A 111 -15.13 13.39 17.49
N GLU A 112 -16.09 14.31 17.33
CA GLU A 112 -16.01 15.39 16.34
C GLU A 112 -14.77 16.28 16.54
N GLU A 113 -14.34 16.47 17.80
CA GLU A 113 -13.12 17.18 18.14
C GLU A 113 -11.88 16.48 17.61
N ASP A 114 -11.78 15.15 17.76
CA ASP A 114 -10.67 14.37 17.23
C ASP A 114 -10.63 14.38 15.70
N TRP A 115 -11.79 14.37 15.02
CA TRP A 115 -11.85 14.46 13.56
C TRP A 115 -11.37 15.80 13.02
N SER A 116 -11.61 16.88 13.76
CA SER A 116 -11.30 18.27 13.38
C SER A 116 -9.90 18.71 13.85
N ASP A 117 -9.24 17.97 14.74
CA ASP A 117 -7.90 18.32 15.24
C ASP A 117 -6.81 18.00 14.21
N PRO A 118 -6.12 19.01 13.62
CA PRO A 118 -5.08 18.77 12.62
C PRO A 118 -3.87 17.99 13.15
N ASN A 119 -3.68 17.92 14.47
CA ASN A 119 -2.57 17.21 15.09
C ASN A 119 -2.94 15.77 15.49
N LYS A 120 -4.22 15.40 15.41
CA LYS A 120 -4.65 14.05 15.76
C LYS A 120 -4.17 13.04 14.73
N THR A 121 -3.47 12.02 15.19
CA THR A 121 -3.00 10.92 14.36
C THR A 121 -3.91 9.71 14.45
N PHE A 122 -4.06 9.01 13.32
CA PHE A 122 -4.80 7.78 13.18
C PHE A 122 -3.88 6.68 12.68
N CYS A 123 -4.02 5.47 13.20
CA CYS A 123 -3.18 4.35 12.78
C CYS A 123 -4.02 3.08 12.60
N GLU A 124 -3.92 2.47 11.43
CA GLU A 124 -4.51 1.17 11.12
C GLU A 124 -3.40 0.12 11.00
N PRO A 125 -3.29 -0.80 11.95
CA PRO A 125 -2.16 -1.74 12.01
C PRO A 125 -2.23 -2.91 11.01
N SER A 126 -3.33 -3.06 10.28
CA SER A 126 -3.53 -4.06 9.23
C SER A 126 -4.57 -3.55 8.26
N PHE A 127 -4.17 -2.56 7.44
CA PHE A 127 -5.16 -1.78 6.70
C PHE A 127 -5.79 -2.50 5.50
N GLY A 128 -5.27 -3.68 5.10
CA GLY A 128 -5.79 -4.41 3.95
C GLY A 128 -5.82 -3.55 2.69
N ASN A 129 -6.95 -3.54 1.98
CA ASN A 129 -7.16 -2.67 0.83
C ASN A 129 -7.62 -1.24 1.21
N GLY A 130 -7.43 -0.83 2.46
CA GLY A 130 -7.59 0.56 2.90
C GLY A 130 -8.99 0.96 3.34
N GLN A 131 -9.89 0.05 3.70
CA GLN A 131 -11.26 0.39 4.10
C GLN A 131 -11.33 1.45 5.20
N PHE A 132 -10.59 1.24 6.31
CA PHE A 132 -10.51 2.22 7.40
C PHE A 132 -9.71 3.46 7.00
N VAL A 133 -8.56 3.29 6.37
CA VAL A 133 -7.68 4.40 5.95
C VAL A 133 -8.44 5.39 5.06
N ILE A 134 -9.16 4.90 4.05
CA ILE A 134 -9.93 5.72 3.11
C ILE A 134 -11.08 6.43 3.84
N TYR A 135 -11.79 5.71 4.72
CA TYR A 135 -12.86 6.32 5.51
C TYR A 135 -12.34 7.41 6.44
N ILE A 136 -11.20 7.18 7.11
CA ILE A 136 -10.54 8.15 7.98
C ILE A 136 -10.16 9.41 7.18
N ILE A 137 -9.47 9.25 6.05
CA ILE A 137 -9.06 10.38 5.22
C ILE A 137 -10.30 11.15 4.72
N TRP A 138 -11.31 10.45 4.19
CA TRP A 138 -12.55 11.06 3.75
C TRP A 138 -13.24 11.85 4.87
N ASN A 139 -13.37 11.26 6.06
CA ASN A 139 -14.06 11.89 7.19
C ASN A 139 -13.31 13.13 7.68
N ARG A 140 -11.98 13.08 7.72
CA ARG A 140 -11.16 14.26 8.04
C ARG A 140 -11.36 15.41 7.04
N LEU A 141 -11.42 15.09 5.75
CA LEU A 141 -11.74 16.07 4.70
C LEU A 141 -13.14 16.70 4.91
N GLN A 142 -14.15 15.91 5.34
CA GLN A 142 -15.47 16.41 5.67
C GLN A 142 -15.46 17.36 6.89
N HIS A 143 -14.49 17.19 7.80
CA HIS A 143 -14.29 18.06 8.98
C HIS A 143 -13.35 19.25 8.71
N GLY A 144 -13.06 19.54 7.43
CA GLY A 144 -12.29 20.72 7.05
C GLY A 144 -10.78 20.58 7.17
N ILE A 145 -10.29 19.37 7.40
CA ILE A 145 -8.84 19.08 7.32
C ILE A 145 -8.44 19.03 5.85
N ASP A 146 -7.36 19.70 5.48
CA ASP A 146 -6.83 19.65 4.12
C ASP A 146 -6.25 18.25 3.79
N TRP A 147 -6.14 17.95 2.50
CA TRP A 147 -5.73 16.64 2.00
C TRP A 147 -4.33 16.23 2.51
N LYS A 148 -3.40 17.18 2.58
CA LYS A 148 -2.03 16.93 3.00
C LYS A 148 -1.98 16.56 4.48
N THR A 149 -2.60 17.35 5.34
CA THR A 149 -2.71 17.08 6.78
C THR A 149 -3.46 15.76 7.02
N ALA A 150 -4.52 15.46 6.26
CA ALA A 150 -5.25 14.21 6.38
C ALA A 150 -4.36 12.98 6.06
N LEU A 151 -3.47 13.08 5.06
CA LEU A 151 -2.49 12.04 4.74
C LEU A 151 -1.35 11.99 5.77
N GLU A 152 -0.77 13.14 6.13
CA GLU A 152 0.38 13.22 7.05
C GLU A 152 0.08 12.67 8.44
N THR A 153 -1.18 12.69 8.86
CA THR A 153 -1.65 12.22 10.16
C THR A 153 -2.33 10.85 10.12
N CYS A 154 -2.36 10.19 8.96
CA CYS A 154 -2.89 8.85 8.78
C CYS A 154 -1.75 7.86 8.54
N TYR A 155 -1.64 6.86 9.41
CA TYR A 155 -0.59 5.84 9.40
C TYR A 155 -1.17 4.46 9.24
N GLY A 156 -0.44 3.55 8.60
CA GLY A 156 -0.89 2.17 8.48
C GLY A 156 0.25 1.20 8.14
N VAL A 157 0.09 -0.04 8.58
CA VAL A 157 0.98 -1.16 8.24
C VAL A 157 0.17 -2.25 7.58
N GLU A 158 0.63 -2.80 6.48
CA GLU A 158 0.00 -3.89 5.77
C GLU A 158 1.05 -4.89 5.30
N LEU A 159 0.77 -6.18 5.46
CA LEU A 159 1.70 -7.24 5.11
C LEU A 159 1.83 -7.44 3.60
N MET A 160 0.74 -7.23 2.87
CA MET A 160 0.63 -7.57 1.45
C MET A 160 0.85 -6.33 0.57
N GLN A 161 1.90 -6.36 -0.24
CA GLN A 161 2.28 -5.22 -1.09
C GLN A 161 1.20 -4.81 -2.10
N ASP A 162 0.43 -5.75 -2.63
CA ASP A 162 -0.68 -5.48 -3.54
C ASP A 162 -1.82 -4.69 -2.87
N ASN A 163 -2.08 -4.95 -1.58
CA ASN A 163 -3.03 -4.16 -0.79
C ASN A 163 -2.54 -2.73 -0.56
N VAL A 164 -1.25 -2.55 -0.32
CA VAL A 164 -0.65 -1.21 -0.18
C VAL A 164 -0.85 -0.41 -1.47
N TYR A 165 -0.50 -0.98 -2.62
CA TYR A 165 -0.68 -0.32 -3.91
C TYR A 165 -2.16 -0.02 -4.22
N GLU A 166 -3.06 -0.96 -3.91
CA GLU A 166 -4.49 -0.73 -4.08
C GLU A 166 -4.98 0.42 -3.21
N THR A 167 -4.54 0.47 -1.95
CA THR A 167 -4.91 1.55 -1.03
C THR A 167 -4.43 2.91 -1.53
N HIS A 168 -3.16 3.02 -1.99
CA HIS A 168 -2.65 4.26 -2.57
C HIS A 168 -3.49 4.70 -3.78
N GLY A 169 -3.75 3.80 -4.73
CA GLY A 169 -4.58 4.12 -5.90
C GLY A 169 -6.02 4.51 -5.55
N ARG A 170 -6.59 3.92 -4.49
CA ARG A 170 -7.93 4.28 -4.00
C ARG A 170 -7.96 5.66 -3.35
N ILE A 171 -6.90 6.07 -2.65
CA ILE A 171 -6.80 7.42 -2.07
C ILE A 171 -6.73 8.48 -3.18
N ILE A 172 -5.92 8.27 -4.21
CA ILE A 172 -5.87 9.16 -5.38
C ILE A 172 -7.27 9.29 -6.01
N LYS A 173 -7.96 8.17 -6.24
CA LYS A 173 -9.33 8.17 -6.76
C LYS A 173 -10.34 8.88 -5.85
N LEU A 174 -10.16 8.78 -4.54
CA LEU A 174 -10.99 9.54 -3.59
C LEU A 174 -10.80 11.05 -3.78
N PHE A 175 -9.57 11.53 -3.94
CA PHE A 175 -9.28 12.93 -4.15
C PHE A 175 -9.85 13.43 -5.47
N ASP A 176 -9.68 12.67 -6.55
CA ASP A 176 -10.26 12.97 -7.86
C ASP A 176 -11.80 13.03 -7.79
N ALA A 177 -12.41 12.05 -7.14
CA ALA A 177 -13.86 11.97 -6.99
C ALA A 177 -14.45 13.12 -6.17
N LEU A 178 -13.70 13.63 -5.21
CA LEU A 178 -14.07 14.80 -4.41
C LEU A 178 -13.71 16.13 -5.07
N GLY A 179 -12.99 16.12 -6.20
CA GLY A 179 -12.51 17.32 -6.88
C GLY A 179 -11.49 18.12 -6.07
N ILE A 180 -10.67 17.43 -5.28
CA ILE A 180 -9.63 18.04 -4.47
C ILE A 180 -8.47 18.46 -5.38
N ASP A 181 -8.00 19.70 -5.25
CA ASP A 181 -6.78 20.16 -5.87
C ASP A 181 -5.58 19.74 -5.00
N TYR A 182 -4.75 18.80 -5.49
CA TYR A 182 -3.63 18.21 -4.76
C TYR A 182 -2.43 18.00 -5.68
N ASP A 183 -1.24 17.94 -5.09
CA ASP A 183 -0.02 17.52 -5.77
C ASP A 183 0.12 15.99 -5.66
N GLU A 184 0.07 15.28 -6.79
CA GLU A 184 0.08 13.81 -6.84
C GLU A 184 1.42 13.25 -6.36
N ASP A 185 2.55 13.88 -6.74
CA ASP A 185 3.88 13.43 -6.30
C ASP A 185 4.04 13.60 -4.78
N GLU A 186 3.62 14.75 -4.23
CA GLU A 186 3.63 14.99 -2.79
C GLU A 186 2.70 14.03 -2.04
N ALA A 187 1.50 13.78 -2.55
CA ALA A 187 0.56 12.83 -1.96
C ALA A 187 1.14 11.41 -1.95
N MET A 188 1.78 10.99 -3.05
CA MET A 188 2.42 9.68 -3.15
C MET A 188 3.59 9.55 -2.17
N ASP A 189 4.43 10.58 -2.04
CA ASP A 189 5.54 10.60 -1.08
C ASP A 189 5.07 10.44 0.37
N ILE A 190 3.96 11.10 0.73
CA ILE A 190 3.36 10.96 2.07
C ILE A 190 2.80 9.54 2.26
N MET A 191 2.06 9.02 1.28
CA MET A 191 1.47 7.67 1.37
C MET A 191 2.54 6.59 1.50
N VAL A 192 3.61 6.64 0.71
CA VAL A 192 4.72 5.67 0.78
C VAL A 192 5.40 5.69 2.16
N ARG A 193 5.50 6.86 2.78
CA ARG A 193 6.09 7.01 4.12
C ARG A 193 5.18 6.54 5.24
N ASN A 194 3.87 6.76 5.11
CA ASN A 194 2.93 6.58 6.21
C ASN A 194 2.10 5.29 6.11
N LEU A 195 1.89 4.75 4.89
CA LEU A 195 1.14 3.52 4.64
C LEU A 195 2.12 2.46 4.09
N VAL A 196 2.73 1.72 4.99
CA VAL A 196 3.91 0.89 4.69
C VAL A 196 3.58 -0.58 4.51
N CYS A 197 4.36 -1.24 3.63
CA CYS A 197 4.34 -2.70 3.50
C CYS A 197 5.31 -3.33 4.49
N HIS A 198 4.78 -3.89 5.59
CA HIS A 198 5.61 -4.57 6.60
C HIS A 198 4.79 -5.52 7.47
N ASP A 199 5.50 -6.43 8.19
CA ASP A 199 4.89 -7.24 9.23
C ASP A 199 4.65 -6.39 10.49
N PHE A 200 3.38 -6.24 10.89
CA PHE A 200 2.94 -5.54 12.09
C PHE A 200 3.75 -5.92 13.34
N PHE A 201 4.07 -7.20 13.53
CA PHE A 201 4.77 -7.67 14.73
C PHE A 201 6.25 -7.29 14.79
N THR A 202 6.79 -6.80 13.69
CA THR A 202 8.20 -6.39 13.57
C THR A 202 8.35 -4.91 13.23
N TRP A 203 7.24 -4.14 13.31
CA TRP A 203 7.21 -2.70 13.13
C TRP A 203 7.27 -1.96 14.46
N ASP A 204 8.14 -0.95 14.55
CA ASP A 204 8.25 -0.04 15.69
C ASP A 204 7.33 1.16 15.48
N PHE A 205 6.16 1.12 16.11
CA PHE A 205 5.15 2.19 16.01
C PHE A 205 5.56 3.49 16.71
N GLU A 206 6.51 3.44 17.65
CA GLU A 206 7.01 4.64 18.35
C GLU A 206 7.92 5.47 17.47
N HIS A 207 8.79 4.79 16.67
CA HIS A 207 9.76 5.46 15.80
C HIS A 207 9.42 5.36 14.32
N TRP A 208 8.30 4.77 13.99
CA TRP A 208 7.76 4.53 12.64
C TRP A 208 8.80 3.91 11.67
N ARG A 209 9.36 2.79 12.05
CA ARG A 209 10.38 2.03 11.32
C ARG A 209 10.34 0.55 11.65
N PRO A 210 10.98 -0.32 10.85
CA PRO A 210 11.21 -1.70 11.25
C PRO A 210 12.07 -1.77 12.52
N TYR A 211 11.78 -2.75 13.40
CA TYR A 211 12.74 -3.09 14.47
C TYR A 211 14.02 -3.66 13.89
N THR A 212 15.16 -3.31 14.47
CA THR A 212 16.44 -3.94 14.17
C THR A 212 16.47 -5.38 14.70
N SER A 213 17.37 -6.21 14.13
CA SER A 213 17.55 -7.60 14.56
C SER A 213 17.87 -7.74 16.06
N ASP A 214 18.57 -6.76 16.65
CA ASP A 214 18.93 -6.80 18.06
C ASP A 214 17.77 -6.39 18.96
N GLU A 215 16.95 -5.43 18.55
CA GLU A 215 15.71 -5.08 19.25
C GLU A 215 14.73 -6.27 19.27
N LEU A 216 14.55 -6.96 18.14
CA LEU A 216 13.71 -8.17 18.06
C LEU A 216 14.20 -9.29 18.99
N LYS A 217 15.52 -9.50 19.11
CA LYS A 217 16.08 -10.45 20.07
C LYS A 217 15.79 -10.06 21.52
N GLN A 218 15.83 -8.76 21.84
CA GLN A 218 15.52 -8.26 23.19
C GLN A 218 14.03 -8.41 23.52
N ILE A 219 13.14 -8.08 22.58
CA ILE A 219 11.68 -8.25 22.72
C ILE A 219 11.35 -9.74 22.98
N SER A 220 11.93 -10.65 22.20
CA SER A 220 11.75 -12.09 22.34
C SER A 220 12.22 -12.61 23.70
N LYS A 221 13.31 -12.10 24.24
CA LYS A 221 13.81 -12.46 25.59
C LYS A 221 12.89 -11.95 26.70
N LYS A 222 12.32 -10.75 26.54
CA LYS A 222 11.35 -10.18 27.51
C LYS A 222 10.06 -11.01 27.55
N LYS A 223 9.50 -11.37 26.39
CA LYS A 223 8.29 -12.22 26.29
C LYS A 223 8.48 -13.58 26.96
N LYS A 224 9.64 -14.24 26.82
CA LYS A 224 9.94 -15.52 27.48
C LYS A 224 10.03 -15.40 29.01
N LYS A 225 10.51 -14.28 29.56
CA LYS A 225 10.57 -14.04 31.00
C LYS A 225 9.21 -13.76 31.64
N THR A 226 8.26 -13.20 30.89
CA THR A 226 6.88 -12.95 31.37
C THR A 226 5.97 -14.16 31.26
N ALA A 227 6.18 -15.05 30.28
CA ALA A 227 5.42 -16.27 30.09
C ALA A 227 5.82 -17.40 31.05
N GLY A 228 6.94 -17.28 31.78
CA GLY A 228 7.45 -18.26 32.75
C GLY A 228 7.18 -17.91 34.21
N LYS A 229 6.31 -16.92 34.46
CA LYS A 229 5.74 -16.56 35.77
C LYS A 229 4.24 -16.85 35.80
#